data_9f37dc5e1082c6aa31789be13687ec15
#
_entry.id   9f37dc5e1082c6aa31789be13687ec15
#
_cell.length_a   1.000
_cell.length_b   1.000
_cell.length_c   1.000
_cell.angle_alpha   90.00
_cell.angle_beta   90.00
_cell.angle_gamma   90.00
#
_symmetry.space_group_name_H-M   'P 1'
#
loop_
_entity.id
_entity.type
_entity.pdbx_description
1 polymer ?
#
loop_
_entity_poly.entity_id
_entity_poly.type
_entity_poly.pdbx_seq_one_letter_code
_entity_poly.pdbx_strand_id
1 'polypeptide(L)'
;MKKKILLLLSSLVSLTLMLSLTSMKDDDKPIPFAQLPKVAQQFVKANFTYEVSYVTVDNDLIGKSYEVVLVDGTRIEFDGKGNWKDVDAEPGIVPKKIVPNAISNYVAKNFPGTSIRQIEKRRRGGYQVELSNGLELKFDSSLKFVRMDD
;
A
#
# COMPACT_ATOMS: atom_id res chain seq x y z
N MET A 1 66.73 -4.87 28.80
CA MET A 1 65.94 -3.75 28.26
C MET A 1 64.81 -4.31 27.45
N LYS A 2 63.60 -4.31 28.00
CA LYS A 2 62.45 -4.94 27.36
C LYS A 2 61.62 -3.85 26.65
N LYS A 3 61.61 -3.84 25.32
CA LYS A 3 60.78 -2.94 24.54
C LYS A 3 59.33 -3.41 24.61
N LYS A 4 58.47 -2.63 25.23
CA LYS A 4 57.00 -2.85 25.21
C LYS A 4 56.49 -2.37 23.89
N ILE A 5 56.01 -3.30 23.05
CA ILE A 5 55.27 -3.00 21.83
C ILE A 5 53.83 -2.72 22.24
N LEU A 6 53.44 -1.47 22.12
CA LEU A 6 52.09 -1.00 22.34
C LEU A 6 51.27 -1.31 21.07
N LEU A 7 50.47 -2.39 21.13
CA LEU A 7 49.49 -2.72 20.11
C LEU A 7 48.31 -1.76 20.24
N LEU A 8 48.26 -0.77 19.36
CA LEU A 8 47.09 0.05 19.15
C LEU A 8 46.03 -0.78 18.37
N LEU A 9 45.11 -1.33 19.10
CA LEU A 9 43.87 -1.87 18.52
C LEU A 9 42.99 -0.69 18.05
N SER A 10 43.14 -0.34 16.79
CA SER A 10 42.18 0.53 16.13
C SER A 10 40.87 -0.24 15.93
N SER A 11 39.93 -0.01 16.82
CA SER A 11 38.56 -0.43 16.68
C SER A 11 37.95 0.28 15.48
N LEU A 12 37.94 -0.39 14.33
CA LEU A 12 37.21 0.03 13.15
C LEU A 12 35.75 -0.27 13.42
N VAL A 13 35.04 0.70 13.98
CA VAL A 13 33.57 0.67 14.07
C VAL A 13 33.06 0.78 12.64
N SER A 14 32.81 -0.37 12.04
CA SER A 14 32.12 -0.50 10.79
C SER A 14 30.67 -0.08 11.02
N LEU A 15 30.38 1.21 10.79
CA LEU A 15 29.01 1.71 10.72
C LEU A 15 28.37 1.14 9.44
N THR A 16 27.82 -0.06 9.56
CA THR A 16 26.96 -0.62 8.54
C THR A 16 25.67 0.21 8.55
N LEU A 17 25.67 1.22 7.68
CA LEU A 17 24.47 1.91 7.26
C LEU A 17 23.61 0.86 6.56
N MET A 18 22.69 0.23 7.31
CA MET A 18 21.63 -0.55 6.72
C MET A 18 20.75 0.42 5.94
N LEU A 19 21.10 0.64 4.66
CA LEU A 19 20.13 1.06 3.67
C LEU A 19 19.11 -0.06 3.61
N SER A 20 17.95 0.15 4.21
CA SER A 20 16.76 -0.61 3.90
C SER A 20 16.41 -0.31 2.44
N LEU A 21 17.00 -1.09 1.55
CA LEU A 21 16.55 -1.22 0.18
C LEU A 21 15.15 -1.80 0.27
N THR A 22 14.14 -0.92 0.32
CA THR A 22 12.80 -1.30 -0.11
C THR A 22 12.98 -1.85 -1.52
N SER A 23 12.74 -3.13 -1.66
CA SER A 23 12.85 -3.84 -2.93
C SER A 23 11.84 -3.22 -3.89
N MET A 24 12.25 -2.19 -4.63
CA MET A 24 11.57 -1.84 -5.86
C MET A 24 11.70 -3.07 -6.75
N LYS A 25 10.59 -3.64 -7.20
CA LYS A 25 10.59 -4.62 -8.27
C LYS A 25 11.43 -4.00 -9.41
N ASP A 26 12.34 -4.75 -9.98
CA ASP A 26 13.27 -4.26 -11.03
C ASP A 26 12.57 -3.67 -12.27
N ASP A 27 11.24 -3.85 -12.39
CA ASP A 27 10.42 -3.40 -13.51
C ASP A 27 9.63 -2.09 -13.23
N ASP A 28 9.60 -1.60 -11.98
CA ASP A 28 8.88 -0.38 -11.59
C ASP A 28 9.63 0.87 -12.05
N LYS A 29 9.05 1.61 -13.00
CA LYS A 29 9.64 2.85 -13.51
C LYS A 29 8.93 4.08 -12.94
N PRO A 30 9.64 5.03 -12.35
CA PRO A 30 9.02 6.28 -11.89
C PRO A 30 8.51 7.11 -13.07
N ILE A 31 7.32 7.68 -12.93
CA ILE A 31 6.70 8.57 -13.91
C ILE A 31 6.10 9.81 -13.23
N PRO A 32 5.96 10.94 -13.93
CA PRO A 32 5.19 12.07 -13.44
C PRO A 32 3.71 11.73 -13.22
N PHE A 33 3.07 12.30 -12.21
CA PHE A 33 1.63 12.12 -11.94
C PHE A 33 0.74 12.43 -13.15
N ALA A 34 1.14 13.41 -13.98
CA ALA A 34 0.41 13.78 -15.19
C ALA A 34 0.39 12.68 -16.27
N GLN A 35 1.25 11.67 -16.19
CA GLN A 35 1.27 10.51 -17.09
C GLN A 35 0.35 9.37 -16.66
N LEU A 36 -0.25 9.45 -15.48
CA LEU A 36 -1.32 8.53 -15.10
C LEU A 36 -2.53 8.68 -16.03
N PRO A 37 -3.31 7.62 -16.26
CA PRO A 37 -4.62 7.73 -16.86
C PRO A 37 -5.48 8.78 -16.14
N LYS A 38 -6.28 9.54 -16.88
CA LYS A 38 -7.13 10.60 -16.31
C LYS A 38 -8.05 10.11 -15.20
N VAL A 39 -8.55 8.88 -15.31
CA VAL A 39 -9.42 8.25 -14.31
C VAL A 39 -8.65 8.08 -12.97
N ALA A 40 -7.41 7.62 -13.02
CA ALA A 40 -6.57 7.47 -11.83
C ALA A 40 -6.25 8.84 -11.19
N GLN A 41 -5.89 9.86 -12.01
CA GLN A 41 -5.64 11.21 -11.51
C GLN A 41 -6.88 11.78 -10.78
N GLN A 42 -8.06 11.60 -11.36
CA GLN A 42 -9.33 12.06 -10.77
C GLN A 42 -9.64 11.32 -9.47
N PHE A 43 -9.41 10.00 -9.44
CA PHE A 43 -9.62 9.19 -8.24
C PHE A 43 -8.74 9.68 -7.07
N VAL A 44 -7.45 9.89 -7.30
CA VAL A 44 -6.53 10.40 -6.26
C VAL A 44 -6.99 11.76 -5.75
N LYS A 45 -7.24 12.73 -6.65
CA LYS A 45 -7.66 14.08 -6.29
C LYS A 45 -8.99 14.13 -5.55
N ALA A 46 -9.93 13.24 -5.88
CA ALA A 46 -11.27 13.22 -5.28
C ALA A 46 -11.28 12.55 -3.90
N ASN A 47 -10.36 11.65 -3.61
CA ASN A 47 -10.41 10.80 -2.44
C ASN A 47 -9.35 11.12 -1.38
N PHE A 48 -8.25 11.77 -1.75
CA PHE A 48 -7.12 12.01 -0.86
C PHE A 48 -6.76 13.49 -0.83
N THR A 49 -6.32 13.96 0.34
CA THR A 49 -5.88 15.35 0.58
C THR A 49 -4.36 15.47 0.67
N TYR A 50 -3.65 14.34 0.87
CA TYR A 50 -2.20 14.31 0.95
C TYR A 50 -1.56 14.43 -0.43
N GLU A 51 -0.39 15.05 -0.47
CA GLU A 51 0.39 15.18 -1.70
C GLU A 51 0.91 13.83 -2.17
N VAL A 52 1.09 13.71 -3.49
CA VAL A 52 1.72 12.53 -4.11
C VAL A 52 3.22 12.60 -3.86
N SER A 53 3.77 11.55 -3.26
CA SER A 53 5.21 11.39 -3.05
C SER A 53 5.89 10.95 -4.33
N TYR A 54 5.40 9.85 -4.92
CA TYR A 54 5.87 9.35 -6.21
C TYR A 54 4.80 8.49 -6.90
N VAL A 55 5.03 8.24 -8.19
CA VAL A 55 4.22 7.35 -9.03
C VAL A 55 5.14 6.42 -9.78
N THR A 56 4.80 5.14 -9.84
CA THR A 56 5.50 4.16 -10.68
C THR A 56 4.55 3.51 -11.68
N VAL A 57 5.13 3.02 -12.76
CA VAL A 57 4.45 2.16 -13.74
C VAL A 57 5.20 0.85 -13.85
N ASP A 58 4.46 -0.25 -13.78
CA ASP A 58 4.92 -1.60 -14.08
C ASP A 58 4.31 -2.08 -15.39
N ASN A 59 5.12 -2.76 -16.22
CA ASN A 59 4.71 -3.37 -17.47
C ASN A 59 5.13 -4.83 -17.44
N ASP A 60 4.33 -5.66 -16.84
CA ASP A 60 4.56 -7.10 -16.79
C ASP A 60 3.84 -7.86 -17.92
N LEU A 61 3.98 -9.20 -17.94
CA LEU A 61 3.32 -10.08 -18.91
C LEU A 61 1.78 -10.09 -18.79
N ILE A 62 1.25 -9.61 -17.66
CA ILE A 62 -0.19 -9.57 -17.37
C ILE A 62 -0.79 -8.25 -17.87
N GLY A 63 0.05 -7.22 -18.08
CA GLY A 63 -0.36 -5.92 -18.56
C GLY A 63 0.26 -4.77 -17.78
N LYS A 64 -0.24 -3.58 -18.02
CA LYS A 64 0.23 -2.36 -17.39
C LYS A 64 -0.49 -2.10 -16.09
N SER A 65 0.23 -1.69 -15.06
CA SER A 65 -0.31 -1.23 -13.78
C SER A 65 0.43 0.01 -13.29
N TYR A 66 -0.18 0.74 -12.37
CA TYR A 66 0.40 1.94 -11.78
C TYR A 66 0.27 1.88 -10.26
N GLU A 67 1.27 2.38 -9.56
CA GLU A 67 1.21 2.65 -8.12
C GLU A 67 1.38 4.14 -7.86
N VAL A 68 0.55 4.69 -6.99
CA VAL A 68 0.68 6.03 -6.45
C VAL A 68 0.94 5.92 -4.95
N VAL A 69 2.00 6.56 -4.48
CA VAL A 69 2.32 6.64 -3.06
C VAL A 69 2.18 8.09 -2.61
N LEU A 70 1.42 8.30 -1.54
CA LEU A 70 1.22 9.61 -0.93
C LEU A 70 2.26 9.86 0.18
N VAL A 71 2.41 11.12 0.58
CA VAL A 71 3.41 11.49 1.61
C VAL A 71 3.11 10.90 3.00
N ASP A 72 1.85 10.49 3.27
CA ASP A 72 1.45 9.81 4.51
C ASP A 72 1.72 8.30 4.49
N GLY A 73 2.26 7.78 3.37
CA GLY A 73 2.54 6.36 3.16
C GLY A 73 1.41 5.58 2.48
N THR A 74 0.23 6.18 2.27
CA THR A 74 -0.88 5.53 1.55
C THR A 74 -0.43 5.12 0.15
N ARG A 75 -0.72 3.87 -0.22
CA ARG A 75 -0.45 3.29 -1.54
C ARG A 75 -1.76 3.01 -2.27
N ILE A 76 -1.79 3.32 -3.54
CA ILE A 76 -2.97 3.11 -4.38
C ILE A 76 -2.52 2.45 -5.67
N GLU A 77 -3.01 1.24 -5.93
CA GLU A 77 -2.76 0.53 -7.18
C GLU A 77 -3.89 0.74 -8.18
N PHE A 78 -3.52 0.88 -9.44
CA PHE A 78 -4.43 1.02 -10.58
C PHE A 78 -4.10 0.00 -11.66
N ASP A 79 -5.14 -0.43 -12.39
CA ASP A 79 -4.95 -1.18 -13.63
C ASP A 79 -4.46 -0.26 -14.78
N GLY A 80 -4.14 -0.84 -15.93
CA GLY A 80 -3.65 -0.09 -17.09
C GLY A 80 -4.65 0.92 -17.67
N LYS A 81 -5.93 0.84 -17.29
CA LYS A 81 -6.98 1.81 -17.68
C LYS A 81 -7.16 2.92 -16.63
N GLY A 82 -6.50 2.82 -15.50
CA GLY A 82 -6.61 3.78 -14.39
C GLY A 82 -7.73 3.48 -13.40
N ASN A 83 -8.34 2.30 -13.44
CA ASN A 83 -9.27 1.89 -12.40
C ASN A 83 -8.48 1.42 -11.18
N TRP A 84 -8.86 1.89 -9.99
CA TRP A 84 -8.20 1.45 -8.76
C TRP A 84 -8.46 -0.04 -8.48
N LYS A 85 -7.46 -0.72 -7.98
CA LYS A 85 -7.46 -2.14 -7.60
C LYS A 85 -7.30 -2.34 -6.12
N ASP A 86 -6.37 -1.61 -5.53
CA ASP A 86 -6.02 -1.68 -4.12
C ASP A 86 -5.81 -0.28 -3.53
N VAL A 87 -6.20 -0.10 -2.28
CA VAL A 87 -5.91 1.08 -1.47
C VAL A 87 -5.44 0.61 -0.11
N ASP A 88 -4.15 0.76 0.15
CA ASP A 88 -3.52 0.50 1.43
C ASP A 88 -3.20 1.83 2.11
N ALA A 89 -3.94 2.15 3.17
CA ALA A 89 -3.78 3.38 3.93
C ALA A 89 -3.05 3.18 5.26
N GLU A 90 -2.45 2.01 5.49
CA GLU A 90 -1.75 1.74 6.76
C GLU A 90 -0.58 2.73 6.98
N PRO A 91 -0.43 3.29 8.18
CA PRO A 91 -1.17 3.06 9.44
C PRO A 91 -2.49 3.85 9.57
N GLY A 92 -2.90 4.58 8.55
CA GLY A 92 -4.15 5.36 8.52
C GLY A 92 -5.40 4.53 8.26
N ILE A 93 -6.41 5.16 7.68
CA ILE A 93 -7.75 4.59 7.44
C ILE A 93 -8.14 4.87 5.99
N VAL A 94 -8.66 3.86 5.30
CA VAL A 94 -9.22 4.03 3.96
C VAL A 94 -10.40 5.03 4.01
N PRO A 95 -10.42 6.04 3.12
CA PRO A 95 -11.53 7.00 3.06
C PRO A 95 -12.88 6.29 2.88
N LYS A 96 -13.86 6.61 3.73
CA LYS A 96 -15.18 5.94 3.73
C LYS A 96 -15.86 5.91 2.36
N LYS A 97 -15.69 6.95 1.56
CA LYS A 97 -16.30 7.05 0.23
C LYS A 97 -15.75 6.05 -0.79
N ILE A 98 -14.60 5.42 -0.51
CA ILE A 98 -14.04 4.35 -1.35
C ILE A 98 -14.68 2.99 -0.99
N VAL A 99 -15.05 2.80 0.28
CA VAL A 99 -15.59 1.54 0.79
C VAL A 99 -17.08 1.45 0.48
N PRO A 100 -17.56 0.36 -0.16
CA PRO A 100 -18.99 0.16 -0.34
C PRO A 100 -19.75 0.19 0.98
N ASN A 101 -20.92 0.84 1.03
CA ASN A 101 -21.71 1.01 2.26
C ASN A 101 -22.06 -0.33 2.95
N ALA A 102 -22.33 -1.37 2.16
CA ALA A 102 -22.63 -2.69 2.72
C ALA A 102 -21.46 -3.26 3.53
N ILE A 103 -20.22 -3.06 3.04
CA ILE A 103 -18.99 -3.49 3.74
C ILE A 103 -18.78 -2.64 4.99
N SER A 104 -18.88 -1.31 4.89
CA SER A 104 -18.73 -0.40 6.03
C SER A 104 -19.73 -0.74 7.14
N ASN A 105 -20.99 -1.00 6.79
CA ASN A 105 -22.04 -1.36 7.74
C ASN A 105 -21.78 -2.72 8.40
N TYR A 106 -21.32 -3.70 7.62
CA TYR A 106 -20.95 -5.01 8.13
C TYR A 106 -19.82 -4.92 9.17
N VAL A 107 -18.76 -4.17 8.85
CA VAL A 107 -17.62 -3.97 9.76
C VAL A 107 -18.07 -3.25 11.03
N ALA A 108 -18.81 -2.15 10.91
CA ALA A 108 -19.30 -1.40 12.08
C ALA A 108 -20.16 -2.25 13.03
N LYS A 109 -20.97 -3.15 12.47
CA LYS A 109 -21.86 -4.03 13.25
C LYS A 109 -21.12 -5.19 13.91
N ASN A 110 -20.20 -5.85 13.19
CA ASN A 110 -19.61 -7.11 13.63
C ASN A 110 -18.22 -6.94 14.25
N PHE A 111 -17.53 -5.83 13.96
CA PHE A 111 -16.19 -5.51 14.44
C PHE A 111 -16.14 -4.08 14.99
N PRO A 112 -16.94 -3.76 16.02
CA PRO A 112 -17.01 -2.41 16.58
C PRO A 112 -15.63 -2.00 17.12
N GLY A 113 -15.27 -0.72 16.93
CA GLY A 113 -13.98 -0.18 17.36
C GLY A 113 -12.80 -0.47 16.42
N THR A 114 -13.05 -1.15 15.29
CA THR A 114 -12.05 -1.33 14.23
C THR A 114 -12.27 -0.35 13.09
N SER A 115 -11.23 -0.14 12.29
CA SER A 115 -11.24 0.65 11.05
C SER A 115 -10.69 -0.17 9.90
N ILE A 116 -11.07 0.17 8.67
CA ILE A 116 -10.54 -0.47 7.46
C ILE A 116 -9.24 0.25 7.09
N ARG A 117 -8.13 -0.49 7.05
CA ARG A 117 -6.81 0.02 6.67
C ARG A 117 -6.48 -0.24 5.22
N GLN A 118 -6.96 -1.36 4.66
CA GLN A 118 -6.77 -1.70 3.26
C GLN A 118 -8.08 -2.19 2.65
N ILE A 119 -8.28 -1.93 1.37
CA ILE A 119 -9.37 -2.48 0.55
C ILE A 119 -8.85 -2.85 -0.83
N GLU A 120 -9.06 -4.10 -1.21
CA GLU A 120 -8.67 -4.65 -2.51
C GLU A 120 -9.89 -5.14 -3.29
N LYS A 121 -9.92 -4.88 -4.60
CA LYS A 121 -10.87 -5.49 -5.54
C LYS A 121 -10.35 -6.85 -5.99
N ARG A 122 -11.11 -7.90 -5.70
CA ARG A 122 -10.71 -9.27 -6.03
C ARG A 122 -10.93 -9.58 -7.52
N ARG A 123 -10.00 -10.31 -8.13
CA ARG A 123 -10.04 -10.67 -9.58
C ARG A 123 -11.33 -11.37 -10.00
N ARG A 124 -11.94 -12.17 -9.12
CA ARG A 124 -13.22 -12.90 -9.37
C ARG A 124 -14.45 -12.10 -8.94
N GLY A 125 -14.30 -10.81 -8.71
CA GLY A 125 -15.32 -9.95 -8.15
C GLY A 125 -15.37 -9.94 -6.63
N GLY A 126 -16.00 -8.91 -6.07
CA GLY A 126 -16.04 -8.66 -4.64
C GLY A 126 -14.81 -7.94 -4.12
N TYR A 127 -14.65 -7.95 -2.80
CA TYR A 127 -13.62 -7.19 -2.09
C TYR A 127 -12.96 -8.01 -0.99
N GLN A 128 -11.76 -7.63 -0.66
CA GLN A 128 -11.06 -8.00 0.55
C GLN A 128 -10.75 -6.72 1.31
N VAL A 129 -10.96 -6.70 2.62
CA VAL A 129 -10.59 -5.58 3.47
C VAL A 129 -9.76 -6.07 4.65
N GLU A 130 -8.74 -5.30 5.01
CA GLU A 130 -7.97 -5.51 6.22
C GLU A 130 -8.41 -4.49 7.27
N LEU A 131 -8.61 -4.98 8.50
CA LEU A 131 -9.00 -4.18 9.65
C LEU A 131 -7.78 -3.77 10.49
N SER A 132 -7.96 -2.73 11.30
CA SER A 132 -6.93 -2.22 12.21
C SER A 132 -6.43 -3.22 13.27
N ASN A 133 -7.13 -4.32 13.48
CA ASN A 133 -6.74 -5.42 14.35
C ASN A 133 -6.05 -6.59 13.61
N GLY A 134 -5.76 -6.43 12.31
CA GLY A 134 -5.09 -7.44 11.48
C GLY A 134 -6.00 -8.49 10.87
N LEU A 135 -7.32 -8.45 11.14
CA LEU A 135 -8.26 -9.39 10.52
C LEU A 135 -8.53 -9.01 9.06
N GLU A 136 -8.56 -10.01 8.20
CA GLU A 136 -8.87 -9.89 6.78
C GLU A 136 -10.26 -10.44 6.50
N LEU A 137 -11.14 -9.62 5.93
CA LEU A 137 -12.52 -10.00 5.61
C LEU A 137 -12.71 -10.05 4.10
N LYS A 138 -13.33 -11.12 3.62
CA LYS A 138 -13.64 -11.32 2.19
C LYS A 138 -15.12 -11.21 1.93
N PHE A 139 -15.45 -10.47 0.88
CA PHE A 139 -16.82 -10.24 0.40
C PHE A 139 -16.94 -10.70 -1.06
N ASP A 140 -18.07 -11.26 -1.42
CA ASP A 140 -18.37 -11.65 -2.79
C ASP A 140 -18.79 -10.46 -3.68
N SER A 141 -19.08 -10.73 -4.95
CA SER A 141 -19.52 -9.70 -5.90
C SER A 141 -20.87 -9.05 -5.56
N SER A 142 -21.66 -9.68 -4.69
CA SER A 142 -22.92 -9.15 -4.15
C SER A 142 -22.70 -8.40 -2.82
N LEU A 143 -21.45 -8.16 -2.41
CA LEU A 143 -21.05 -7.51 -1.17
C LEU A 143 -21.47 -8.27 0.10
N LYS A 144 -21.69 -9.58 0.00
CA LYS A 144 -21.95 -10.45 1.14
C LYS A 144 -20.65 -10.98 1.72
N PHE A 145 -20.58 -11.01 3.05
CA PHE A 145 -19.44 -11.62 3.75
C PHE A 145 -19.31 -13.10 3.41
N VAL A 146 -18.09 -13.53 3.10
CA VAL A 146 -17.76 -14.91 2.73
C VAL A 146 -16.97 -15.59 3.84
N ARG A 147 -15.88 -14.98 4.27
CA ARG A 147 -14.99 -15.52 5.30
C ARG A 147 -14.08 -14.45 5.89
N MET A 148 -13.49 -14.81 7.01
CA MET A 148 -12.45 -14.07 7.69
C MET A 148 -11.18 -14.92 7.74
N ASP A 149 -10.05 -14.29 7.54
CA ASP A 149 -8.72 -14.87 7.73
C ASP A 149 -7.95 -14.01 8.76
N ASP A 150 -6.98 -14.58 9.46
CA ASP A 150 -6.08 -13.98 10.45
C ASP A 150 -4.61 -14.24 10.10
#